data_9dbd20e23841b0a527f56c0d449d3576
#
_entry.id   9dbd20e23841b0a527f56c0d449d3576
#
_cell.length_a   1.000
_cell.length_b   1.000
_cell.length_c   1.000
_cell.angle_alpha   90.00
_cell.angle_beta   90.00
_cell.angle_gamma   90.00
#
_symmetry.space_group_name_H-M   'P 1'
#
loop_
_entity.id
_entity.type
_entity.pdbx_description
1 polymer ?
#
loop_
_entity_poly.entity_id
_entity_poly.type
_entity_poly.pdbx_seq_one_letter_code
_entity_poly.pdbx_strand_id
1 'polypeptide(L)' 'MHLMRRIEKFLKRADMKPTRFGREAVGDPRLISDMKNGRELRDATIARIQAWLDAQEPK' A
#
# COMPACT_ATOMS: atom_id res chain seq x y z
N MET A 1 4.71 13.25 3.79
CA MET A 1 3.94 12.61 2.70
C MET A 1 3.03 11.55 3.29
N HIS A 2 1.78 11.57 2.90
CA HIS A 2 0.84 10.56 3.37
C HIS A 2 1.03 9.25 2.61
N LEU A 3 1.20 8.16 3.35
CA LEU A 3 1.37 6.85 2.75
C LEU A 3 0.19 6.47 1.86
N MET A 4 -1.04 6.74 2.31
CA MET A 4 -2.23 6.43 1.53
C MET A 4 -2.21 7.13 0.16
N ARG A 5 -1.77 8.38 0.11
CA ARG A 5 -1.68 9.11 -1.15
C ARG A 5 -0.67 8.45 -2.10
N ARG A 6 0.46 8.01 -1.56
CA ARG A 6 1.47 7.30 -2.35
C ARG A 6 0.91 6.00 -2.90
N ILE A 7 0.18 5.26 -2.07
CA ILE A 7 -0.45 4.02 -2.48
C ILE A 7 -1.47 4.28 -3.58
N GLU A 8 -2.34 5.27 -3.41
CA GLU A 8 -3.38 5.58 -4.39
C GLU A 8 -2.77 5.96 -5.75
N LYS A 9 -1.72 6.75 -5.74
CA LYS A 9 -1.02 7.10 -6.97
C LYS A 9 -0.48 5.85 -7.68
N PHE A 10 0.10 4.94 -6.90
CA PHE A 10 0.64 3.70 -7.45
C PHE A 10 -0.47 2.84 -8.05
N LEU A 11 -1.58 2.68 -7.33
CA LEU A 11 -2.71 1.87 -7.80
C LEU A 11 -3.26 2.39 -9.12
N LYS A 12 -3.37 3.70 -9.23
CA LYS A 12 -3.88 4.33 -10.44
C LYS A 12 -2.92 4.14 -11.62
N ARG A 13 -1.64 4.35 -11.37
CA ARG A 13 -0.63 4.23 -12.42
C ARG A 13 -0.46 2.79 -12.90
N ALA A 14 -0.50 1.85 -11.97
CA ALA A 14 -0.31 0.43 -12.26
C ALA A 14 -1.61 -0.27 -12.66
N ASP A 15 -2.75 0.44 -12.58
CA ASP A 15 -4.08 -0.14 -12.82
C ASP A 15 -4.29 -1.37 -11.92
N MET A 16 -3.90 -1.25 -10.66
CA MET A 16 -3.95 -2.35 -9.69
C MET A 16 -5.11 -2.16 -8.73
N LYS A 17 -5.81 -3.24 -8.42
CA LYS A 17 -6.89 -3.20 -7.44
C LYS A 17 -6.33 -3.13 -6.02
N PRO A 18 -6.99 -2.40 -5.11
CA PRO A 18 -6.53 -2.28 -3.73
C PRO A 18 -6.36 -3.62 -3.03
N THR A 19 -7.26 -4.57 -3.26
CA THR A 19 -7.18 -5.91 -2.68
C THR A 19 -5.89 -6.62 -3.06
N ARG A 20 -5.53 -6.54 -4.34
CA ARG A 20 -4.31 -7.14 -4.84
C ARG A 20 -3.07 -6.47 -4.23
N PHE A 21 -3.09 -5.15 -4.13
CA PHE A 21 -1.99 -4.41 -3.52
C PHE A 21 -1.71 -4.88 -2.09
N GLY A 22 -2.75 -4.94 -1.26
CA GLY A 22 -2.58 -5.39 0.12
C GLY A 22 -2.04 -6.80 0.21
N ARG A 23 -2.54 -7.69 -0.65
CA ARG A 23 -2.09 -9.08 -0.69
C ARG A 23 -0.61 -9.20 -1.07
N GLU A 24 -0.18 -8.46 -2.08
CA GLU A 24 1.20 -8.55 -2.55
C GLU A 24 2.18 -7.82 -1.64
N ALA A 25 1.78 -6.67 -1.10
CA ALA A 25 2.69 -5.86 -0.28
C ALA A 25 2.90 -6.44 1.12
N VAL A 26 1.81 -6.88 1.77
CA VAL A 26 1.88 -7.33 3.16
C VAL A 26 1.10 -8.62 3.43
N GLY A 27 0.56 -9.25 2.40
CA GLY A 27 -0.21 -10.47 2.56
C GLY A 27 -1.59 -10.28 3.18
N ASP A 28 -2.12 -9.05 3.13
CA ASP A 28 -3.41 -8.72 3.73
C ASP A 28 -4.32 -8.03 2.70
N PRO A 29 -5.31 -8.76 2.13
CA PRO A 29 -6.17 -8.17 1.09
C PRO A 29 -7.08 -7.06 1.62
N ARG A 30 -7.20 -6.90 2.94
CA ARG A 30 -8.02 -5.86 3.54
C ARG A 30 -7.24 -4.61 3.90
N LEU A 31 -5.94 -4.58 3.61
CA LEU A 31 -5.07 -3.48 4.01
C LEU A 31 -5.66 -2.11 3.67
N ILE A 32 -5.99 -1.87 2.42
CA ILE A 32 -6.45 -0.55 1.98
C ILE A 32 -7.83 -0.22 2.56
N SER A 33 -8.72 -1.18 2.57
CA SER A 33 -10.05 -1.01 3.15
C SER A 33 -9.95 -0.63 4.63
N ASP A 34 -9.11 -1.34 5.38
CA ASP A 34 -8.92 -1.07 6.80
C ASP A 34 -8.31 0.32 7.03
N MET A 35 -7.35 0.71 6.20
CA MET A 35 -6.74 2.04 6.30
C MET A 35 -7.77 3.14 6.06
N LYS A 36 -8.66 2.96 5.10
CA LYS A 36 -9.73 3.92 4.83
C LYS A 36 -10.73 3.99 5.96
N ASN A 37 -10.86 2.91 6.74
CA ASN A 37 -11.74 2.86 7.90
C ASN A 37 -11.05 3.32 9.18
N GLY A 38 -9.85 3.87 9.09
CA GLY A 38 -9.17 4.45 10.22
C GLY A 38 -8.19 3.53 10.94
N ARG A 39 -7.88 2.36 10.39
CA ARG A 39 -6.89 1.46 10.98
C ARG A 39 -5.52 2.14 11.01
N GLU A 40 -4.88 2.12 12.18
CA GLU A 40 -3.52 2.58 12.32
C GLU A 40 -2.56 1.42 12.05
N LEU A 41 -1.54 1.69 11.24
CA LEU A 41 -0.56 0.67 10.90
C LEU A 41 0.64 0.76 11.83
N ARG A 42 1.23 -0.39 12.12
CA ARG A 42 2.47 -0.45 12.88
C ARG A 42 3.63 0.02 11.99
N ASP A 43 4.68 0.54 12.62
CA ASP A 43 5.85 1.03 11.89
C ASP A 43 6.45 -0.03 10.98
N ALA A 44 6.50 -1.28 11.44
CA ALA A 44 7.02 -2.38 10.63
C ALA A 44 6.19 -2.61 9.36
N THR A 45 4.86 -2.49 9.47
CA THR A 45 3.97 -2.63 8.33
C THR A 45 4.16 -1.49 7.35
N ILE A 46 4.27 -0.27 7.86
CA ILE A 46 4.52 0.91 7.02
C ILE A 46 5.83 0.75 6.26
N ALA A 47 6.87 0.29 6.95
CA ALA A 47 8.18 0.07 6.32
C ALA A 47 8.10 -0.98 5.20
N ARG A 48 7.35 -2.05 5.41
CA ARG A 48 7.15 -3.09 4.39
C ARG A 48 6.45 -2.53 3.15
N ILE A 49 5.42 -1.73 3.37
CA ILE A 49 4.68 -1.10 2.27
C ILE A 49 5.59 -0.18 1.48
N GLN A 50 6.36 0.65 2.18
CA GLN A 50 7.27 1.60 1.53
C GLN A 50 8.34 0.87 0.74
N ALA A 51 8.92 -0.18 1.31
CA ALA A 51 9.94 -0.99 0.63
C ALA A 51 9.36 -1.66 -0.62
N TRP A 52 8.13 -2.17 -0.51
CA TRP A 52 7.48 -2.80 -1.66
C TRP A 52 7.23 -1.78 -2.77
N LEU A 53 6.76 -0.58 -2.42
CA LEU A 53 6.54 0.48 -3.39
C LEU A 53 7.85 0.91 -4.05
N ASP A 54 8.91 1.05 -3.27
CA ASP A 54 10.22 1.42 -3.81
C ASP A 54 10.71 0.38 -4.83
N ALA A 55 10.44 -0.89 -4.58
CA ALA A 55 10.83 -1.97 -5.49
C ALA A 55 10.03 -1.94 -6.80
N GLN A 56 8.82 -1.40 -6.78
CA GLN A 56 7.97 -1.34 -7.96
C GLN A 56 8.18 -0.07 -8.79
N GLU A 57 8.68 0.98 -8.18
CA GLU A 57 8.87 2.25 -8.88
C GLU A 57 10.18 2.26 -9.65
N PRO A 58 10.14 2.58 -10.96
CA PRO A 58 11.36 2.74 -11.73
C PRO A 58 12.09 4.01 -11.29
N LYS A 59 13.39 3.95 -11.25
CA LYS A 59 14.21 5.12 -10.96
C LYS A 59 14.66 5.81 -12.23
#